data_cd4be530e5f31d6006852d80de9fedb7
#
_entry.id   cd4be530e5f31d6006852d80de9fedb7
#
_cell.length_a   1.000
_cell.length_b   1.000
_cell.length_c   1.000
_cell.angle_alpha   90.00
_cell.angle_beta   90.00
_cell.angle_gamma   90.00
#
_symmetry.space_group_name_H-M   'P 1'
#
loop_
_entity.id
_entity.type
_entity.pdbx_description
1 polymer ?
#
loop_
_entity_poly.entity_id
_entity_poly.type
_entity_poly.pdbx_seq_one_letter_code
_entity_poly.pdbx_strand_id
1 'polypeptide(L)'
;MAAIHFDPTTHEYITDEGRIVPSVTQRIKRAGLLGPAAQFYSAESADRGTAIHLACEHRDQGRDVTAFLRGEFGGFLTSYIKWCEAMEPVWTSIETPQYSPRYQTAGTADRVGTINGRPVVLDLKTGRGGKASWHGIQVAFYDLIHDDLPPRQRRRIVLYLRSNGQMAQDRKSVV
;
A
#
# COMPACT_ATOMS: atom_id res chain seq x y z
N MET A 1 0.15 -4.16 20.57
CA MET A 1 0.31 -2.97 19.71
C MET A 1 -0.65 -1.91 20.20
N ALA A 2 -0.26 -0.61 20.21
CA ALA A 2 -1.18 0.46 20.55
C ALA A 2 -2.26 0.54 19.46
N ALA A 3 -3.53 0.56 19.86
CA ALA A 3 -4.63 0.63 18.90
C ALA A 3 -4.64 2.01 18.22
N ILE A 4 -5.01 2.02 16.95
CA ILE A 4 -5.05 3.21 16.11
C ILE A 4 -6.31 3.15 15.24
N HIS A 5 -6.99 4.27 15.13
CA HIS A 5 -8.13 4.45 14.23
C HIS A 5 -7.72 5.35 13.06
N PHE A 6 -8.18 5.00 11.86
CA PHE A 6 -8.08 5.87 10.68
C PHE A 6 -9.44 6.47 10.37
N ASP A 7 -9.52 7.80 10.36
CA ASP A 7 -10.71 8.53 9.92
C ASP A 7 -10.61 8.82 8.42
N PRO A 8 -11.43 8.17 7.57
CA PRO A 8 -11.40 8.39 6.13
C PRO A 8 -11.89 9.77 5.69
N THR A 9 -12.65 10.48 6.56
CA THR A 9 -13.19 11.81 6.25
C THR A 9 -12.12 12.88 6.37
N THR A 10 -11.31 12.83 7.44
CA THR A 10 -10.22 13.79 7.69
C THR A 10 -8.86 13.29 7.21
N HIS A 11 -8.75 12.02 6.82
CA HIS A 11 -7.50 11.32 6.50
C HIS A 11 -6.50 11.35 7.66
N GLU A 12 -6.99 11.25 8.89
CA GLU A 12 -6.20 11.30 10.11
C GLU A 12 -6.12 9.95 10.80
N TYR A 13 -4.99 9.70 11.44
CA TYR A 13 -4.79 8.57 12.34
C TYR A 13 -4.89 9.06 13.78
N ILE A 14 -5.78 8.43 14.55
CA ILE A 14 -6.13 8.85 15.91
C ILE A 14 -5.85 7.69 16.87
N THR A 15 -5.05 7.94 17.93
CA THR A 15 -4.82 6.94 19.00
C THR A 15 -6.05 6.79 19.89
N ASP A 16 -6.10 5.74 20.68
CA ASP A 16 -7.21 5.52 21.64
C ASP A 16 -7.35 6.68 22.65
N GLU A 17 -6.25 7.41 22.92
CA GLU A 17 -6.27 8.59 23.76
C GLU A 17 -6.74 9.87 23.02
N GLY A 18 -7.20 9.73 21.77
CA GLY A 18 -7.68 10.87 20.95
C GLY A 18 -6.58 11.73 20.34
N ARG A 19 -5.32 11.29 20.36
CA ARG A 19 -4.20 12.04 19.79
C ARG A 19 -4.07 11.79 18.30
N ILE A 20 -4.06 12.84 17.49
CA ILE A 20 -3.75 12.77 16.06
C ILE A 20 -2.24 12.53 15.87
N VAL A 21 -1.90 11.54 15.08
CA VAL A 21 -0.50 11.21 14.76
C VAL A 21 -0.23 11.33 13.25
N PRO A 22 0.96 11.77 12.84
CA PRO A 22 1.26 11.96 11.43
C PRO A 22 1.34 10.61 10.70
N SER A 23 0.82 10.59 9.47
CA SER A 23 0.96 9.44 8.59
C SER A 23 2.37 9.35 7.98
N VAL A 24 2.73 8.15 7.48
CA VAL A 24 3.94 7.92 6.69
C VAL A 24 4.03 8.93 5.54
N THR A 25 2.94 9.11 4.77
CA THR A 25 2.92 10.05 3.63
C THR A 25 3.12 11.49 4.07
N GLN A 26 2.53 11.92 5.20
CA GLN A 26 2.75 13.26 5.75
C GLN A 26 4.21 13.45 6.18
N ARG A 27 4.86 12.44 6.74
CA ARG A 27 6.30 12.48 7.09
C ARG A 27 7.17 12.65 5.84
N ILE A 28 6.91 11.88 4.79
CA ILE A 28 7.61 11.97 3.51
C ILE A 28 7.44 13.38 2.89
N LYS A 29 6.20 13.91 2.92
CA LYS A 29 5.89 15.26 2.43
C LYS A 29 6.65 16.34 3.20
N ARG A 30 6.64 16.28 4.53
CA ARG A 30 7.34 17.24 5.40
C ARG A 30 8.86 17.20 5.20
N ALA A 31 9.43 16.04 4.86
CA ALA A 31 10.84 15.89 4.55
C ALA A 31 11.21 16.36 3.12
N GLY A 32 10.26 16.87 2.33
CA GLY A 32 10.50 17.31 0.95
C GLY A 32 10.81 16.18 -0.04
N LEU A 33 10.52 14.92 0.30
CA LEU A 33 10.93 13.74 -0.46
C LEU A 33 9.94 13.32 -1.56
N LEU A 34 8.77 13.97 -1.68
CA LEU A 34 7.78 13.62 -2.70
C LEU A 34 8.25 13.94 -4.13
N GLY A 35 9.18 14.88 -4.27
CA GLY A 35 9.70 15.31 -5.57
C GLY A 35 8.65 16.00 -6.47
N PRO A 36 9.03 16.38 -7.69
CA PRO A 36 8.13 17.07 -8.64
C PRO A 36 6.92 16.23 -9.07
N ALA A 37 7.01 14.91 -8.98
CA ALA A 37 5.92 14.00 -9.36
C ALA A 37 4.65 14.18 -8.50
N ALA A 38 4.77 14.73 -7.29
CA ALA A 38 3.62 15.01 -6.42
C ALA A 38 2.66 16.07 -6.99
N GLN A 39 3.10 16.90 -7.93
CA GLN A 39 2.28 17.92 -8.59
C GLN A 39 1.27 17.33 -9.59
N PHE A 40 1.43 16.07 -9.99
CA PHE A 40 0.57 15.38 -10.96
C PHE A 40 -0.51 14.50 -10.32
N TYR A 41 -0.68 14.56 -9.00
CA TYR A 41 -1.79 13.87 -8.33
C TYR A 41 -3.07 14.68 -8.49
N SER A 42 -3.92 14.26 -9.43
CA SER A 42 -5.28 14.79 -9.57
C SER A 42 -6.27 14.05 -8.70
N ALA A 43 -7.41 14.65 -8.39
CA ALA A 43 -8.53 13.99 -7.70
C ALA A 43 -8.95 12.70 -8.43
N GLU A 44 -9.05 12.75 -9.76
CA GLU A 44 -9.35 11.59 -10.61
C GLU A 44 -8.35 10.43 -10.42
N SER A 45 -7.06 10.75 -10.27
CA SER A 45 -6.04 9.71 -10.02
C SER A 45 -6.14 9.11 -8.61
N ALA A 46 -6.62 9.88 -7.63
CA ALA A 46 -6.88 9.41 -6.28
C ALA A 46 -8.11 8.50 -6.24
N ASP A 47 -9.22 8.90 -6.87
CA ASP A 47 -10.46 8.11 -6.95
C ASP A 47 -10.22 6.78 -7.65
N ARG A 48 -9.49 6.80 -8.78
CA ARG A 48 -9.06 5.58 -9.48
C ARG A 48 -8.22 4.69 -8.56
N GLY A 49 -7.26 5.26 -7.84
CA GLY A 49 -6.43 4.53 -6.90
C GLY A 49 -7.29 3.81 -5.85
N THR A 50 -8.19 4.54 -5.20
CA THR A 50 -9.11 4.03 -4.18
C THR A 50 -9.97 2.87 -4.71
N ALA A 51 -10.57 3.03 -5.89
CA ALA A 51 -11.40 1.98 -6.49
C ALA A 51 -10.61 0.70 -6.80
N ILE A 52 -9.36 0.83 -7.28
CA ILE A 52 -8.51 -0.30 -7.60
C ILE A 52 -8.02 -1.00 -6.32
N HIS A 53 -7.63 -0.25 -5.28
CA HIS A 53 -7.24 -0.82 -3.99
C HIS A 53 -8.40 -1.62 -3.38
N LEU A 54 -9.62 -1.07 -3.40
CA LEU A 54 -10.82 -1.75 -2.94
C LEU A 54 -11.08 -3.05 -3.72
N ALA A 55 -10.92 -3.03 -5.04
CA ALA A 55 -11.08 -4.23 -5.86
C ALA A 55 -10.06 -5.32 -5.51
N CYS A 56 -8.79 -4.94 -5.30
CA CYS A 56 -7.73 -5.85 -4.87
C CYS A 56 -8.01 -6.40 -3.45
N GLU A 57 -8.50 -5.56 -2.54
CA GLU A 57 -8.90 -5.97 -1.20
C GLU A 57 -10.02 -7.01 -1.23
N HIS A 58 -11.10 -6.76 -1.99
CA HIS A 58 -12.19 -7.72 -2.15
C HIS A 58 -11.70 -9.07 -2.66
N ARG A 59 -10.83 -9.07 -3.68
CA ARG A 59 -10.22 -10.30 -4.21
C ARG A 59 -9.48 -11.08 -3.12
N ASP A 60 -8.66 -10.39 -2.32
CA ASP A 60 -7.83 -11.03 -1.29
C ASP A 60 -8.64 -11.54 -0.10
N GLN A 61 -9.81 -10.96 0.13
CA GLN A 61 -10.80 -11.40 1.11
C GLN A 61 -11.75 -12.48 0.57
N GLY A 62 -11.55 -12.96 -0.67
CA GLY A 62 -12.40 -13.97 -1.30
C GLY A 62 -13.81 -13.48 -1.68
N ARG A 63 -14.01 -12.16 -1.77
CA ARG A 63 -15.28 -11.57 -2.21
C ARG A 63 -15.41 -11.60 -3.72
N ASP A 64 -16.65 -11.52 -4.22
CA ASP A 64 -16.92 -11.41 -5.67
C ASP A 64 -16.36 -10.09 -6.23
N VAL A 65 -15.56 -10.20 -7.28
CA VAL A 65 -14.92 -9.09 -7.98
C VAL A 65 -15.38 -8.96 -9.44
N THR A 66 -16.41 -9.69 -9.83
CA THR A 66 -16.89 -9.74 -11.22
C THR A 66 -17.27 -8.35 -11.77
N ALA A 67 -17.90 -7.52 -10.94
CA ALA A 67 -18.27 -6.15 -11.32
C ALA A 67 -17.02 -5.28 -11.56
N PHE A 68 -15.99 -5.42 -10.74
CA PHE A 68 -14.72 -4.69 -10.92
C PHE A 68 -13.99 -5.12 -12.20
N LEU A 69 -13.96 -6.43 -12.51
CA LEU A 69 -13.32 -6.95 -13.72
C LEU A 69 -13.95 -6.44 -15.01
N ARG A 70 -15.28 -6.23 -15.01
CA ARG A 70 -16.04 -5.68 -16.14
C ARG A 70 -16.02 -4.16 -16.20
N GLY A 71 -15.61 -3.49 -15.14
CA GLY A 71 -15.55 -2.04 -15.04
C GLY A 71 -14.32 -1.43 -15.73
N GLU A 72 -14.30 -0.11 -15.76
CA GLU A 72 -13.25 0.70 -16.38
C GLU A 72 -11.83 0.32 -15.93
N PHE A 73 -11.66 -0.07 -14.67
CA PHE A 73 -10.36 -0.38 -14.07
C PHE A 73 -10.05 -1.88 -14.00
N GLY A 74 -10.84 -2.72 -14.69
CA GLY A 74 -10.68 -4.18 -14.66
C GLY A 74 -9.30 -4.67 -15.09
N GLY A 75 -8.63 -3.94 -15.98
CA GLY A 75 -7.26 -4.28 -16.38
C GLY A 75 -6.25 -4.23 -15.21
N PHE A 76 -6.40 -3.27 -14.30
CA PHE A 76 -5.52 -3.20 -13.11
C PHE A 76 -5.76 -4.38 -12.17
N LEU A 77 -7.02 -4.75 -11.94
CA LEU A 77 -7.35 -5.92 -11.12
C LEU A 77 -6.86 -7.21 -11.77
N THR A 78 -7.03 -7.38 -13.09
CA THR A 78 -6.46 -8.51 -13.84
C THR A 78 -4.95 -8.58 -13.69
N SER A 79 -4.27 -7.43 -13.73
CA SER A 79 -2.82 -7.34 -13.53
C SER A 79 -2.40 -7.84 -12.14
N TYR A 80 -3.16 -7.50 -11.11
CA TYR A 80 -2.95 -7.95 -9.73
C TYR A 80 -3.21 -9.45 -9.58
N ILE A 81 -4.32 -9.95 -10.12
CA ILE A 81 -4.69 -11.38 -10.06
C ILE A 81 -3.58 -12.25 -10.65
N LYS A 82 -3.10 -11.92 -11.85
CA LYS A 82 -2.00 -12.66 -12.49
C LYS A 82 -0.73 -12.67 -11.65
N TRP A 83 -0.41 -11.55 -10.99
CA TRP A 83 0.73 -11.50 -10.10
C TRP A 83 0.52 -12.39 -8.86
N CYS A 84 -0.66 -12.38 -8.26
CA CYS A 84 -0.98 -13.24 -7.12
C CYS A 84 -0.96 -14.72 -7.50
N GLU A 85 -1.46 -15.10 -8.67
CA GLU A 85 -1.40 -16.48 -9.17
C GLU A 85 0.04 -16.97 -9.36
N ALA A 86 0.94 -16.09 -9.79
CA ALA A 86 2.35 -16.43 -10.00
C ALA A 86 3.18 -16.45 -8.71
N MET A 87 2.81 -15.63 -7.72
CA MET A 87 3.61 -15.44 -6.50
C MET A 87 3.03 -16.14 -5.27
N GLU A 88 1.78 -16.57 -5.32
CA GLU A 88 1.05 -17.28 -4.25
C GLU A 88 1.20 -16.61 -2.87
N PRO A 89 0.89 -15.29 -2.74
CA PRO A 89 1.03 -14.61 -1.47
C PRO A 89 0.00 -15.11 -0.45
N VAL A 90 0.43 -15.16 0.82
CA VAL A 90 -0.46 -15.40 1.98
C VAL A 90 -0.49 -14.13 2.82
N TRP A 91 -1.63 -13.43 2.81
CA TRP A 91 -1.79 -12.17 3.52
C TRP A 91 -2.22 -12.38 4.98
N THR A 92 -1.54 -11.72 5.91
CA THR A 92 -1.88 -11.68 7.34
C THR A 92 -2.51 -10.35 7.74
N SER A 93 -2.31 -9.31 6.93
CA SER A 93 -2.91 -7.98 7.12
C SER A 93 -3.21 -7.37 5.76
N ILE A 94 -4.42 -6.83 5.60
CA ILE A 94 -4.93 -6.19 4.39
C ILE A 94 -5.52 -4.85 4.82
N GLU A 95 -5.00 -3.74 4.27
CA GLU A 95 -5.48 -2.37 4.53
C GLU A 95 -5.71 -2.07 6.03
N THR A 96 -4.85 -2.60 6.90
CA THR A 96 -5.01 -2.45 8.35
C THR A 96 -4.13 -1.32 8.88
N PRO A 97 -4.72 -0.29 9.52
CA PRO A 97 -3.94 0.79 10.14
C PRO A 97 -2.98 0.27 11.21
N GLN A 98 -1.77 0.81 11.22
CA GLN A 98 -0.73 0.50 12.21
C GLN A 98 -0.13 1.79 12.76
N TYR A 99 0.31 1.74 14.02
CA TYR A 99 0.98 2.83 14.69
C TYR A 99 2.22 2.35 15.43
N SER A 100 3.31 3.04 15.22
CA SER A 100 4.53 2.82 15.99
C SER A 100 4.75 3.94 17.02
N PRO A 101 4.66 3.64 18.32
CA PRO A 101 5.00 4.58 19.39
C PRO A 101 6.46 5.03 19.30
N ARG A 102 7.35 4.16 18.86
CA ARG A 102 8.78 4.46 18.68
C ARG A 102 9.03 5.55 17.66
N TYR A 103 8.33 5.50 16.53
CA TYR A 103 8.49 6.47 15.43
C TYR A 103 7.44 7.56 15.46
N GLN A 104 6.48 7.50 16.39
CA GLN A 104 5.36 8.44 16.50
C GLN A 104 4.69 8.66 15.13
N THR A 105 4.45 7.56 14.40
CA THR A 105 3.98 7.59 13.02
C THR A 105 3.00 6.45 12.80
N ALA A 106 1.92 6.73 12.09
CA ALA A 106 0.93 5.75 11.68
C ALA A 106 0.92 5.59 10.15
N GLY A 107 0.34 4.50 9.69
CA GLY A 107 0.15 4.24 8.26
C GLY A 107 -0.59 2.94 8.02
N THR A 108 -1.06 2.78 6.79
CA THR A 108 -1.74 1.58 6.32
C THR A 108 -0.93 1.02 5.16
N ALA A 109 -0.27 -0.12 5.38
CA ALA A 109 0.31 -0.89 4.29
C ALA A 109 -0.82 -1.62 3.56
N ASP A 110 -0.77 -1.65 2.23
CA ASP A 110 -1.82 -2.33 1.47
C ASP A 110 -1.88 -3.81 1.82
N ARG A 111 -0.71 -4.46 1.94
CA ARG A 111 -0.63 -5.89 2.30
C ARG A 111 0.61 -6.17 3.16
N VAL A 112 0.42 -7.03 4.14
CA VAL A 112 1.51 -7.66 4.89
C VAL A 112 1.25 -9.16 4.94
N GLY A 113 2.30 -9.97 4.81
CA GLY A 113 2.16 -11.42 4.78
C GLY A 113 3.44 -12.12 4.38
N THR A 114 3.32 -13.21 3.64
CA THR A 114 4.46 -14.00 3.14
C THR A 114 4.32 -14.32 1.66
N ILE A 115 5.46 -14.47 0.99
CA ILE A 115 5.59 -15.05 -0.36
C ILE A 115 6.65 -16.13 -0.27
N ASN A 116 6.29 -17.37 -0.63
CA ASN A 116 7.18 -18.53 -0.48
C ASN A 116 7.76 -18.65 0.95
N GLY A 117 6.94 -18.41 1.97
CA GLY A 117 7.31 -18.43 3.38
C GLY A 117 8.20 -17.28 3.86
N ARG A 118 8.55 -16.32 3.00
CA ARG A 118 9.36 -15.16 3.37
C ARG A 118 8.46 -13.96 3.68
N PRO A 119 8.68 -13.27 4.81
CA PRO A 119 7.90 -12.10 5.18
C PRO A 119 7.99 -10.99 4.12
N VAL A 120 6.84 -10.35 3.83
CA VAL A 120 6.76 -9.24 2.89
C VAL A 120 5.86 -8.13 3.41
N VAL A 121 6.14 -6.89 2.98
CA VAL A 121 5.24 -5.75 3.04
C VAL A 121 5.11 -5.19 1.63
N LEU A 122 3.88 -4.92 1.20
CA LEU A 122 3.59 -4.55 -0.17
C LEU A 122 2.71 -3.29 -0.21
N ASP A 123 3.00 -2.44 -1.20
CA ASP A 123 2.26 -1.23 -1.51
C ASP A 123 1.93 -1.23 -3.01
N LEU A 124 0.64 -1.10 -3.34
CA LEU A 124 0.10 -1.10 -4.69
C LEU A 124 0.19 0.29 -5.32
N LYS A 125 0.57 0.36 -6.57
CA LYS A 125 0.60 1.61 -7.33
C LYS A 125 -0.11 1.46 -8.67
N THR A 126 -1.02 2.39 -8.95
CA THR A 126 -1.86 2.42 -10.16
C THR A 126 -1.42 3.49 -11.15
N GLY A 127 -0.41 4.27 -10.82
CA GLY A 127 0.14 5.32 -11.68
C GLY A 127 0.94 4.75 -12.85
N ARG A 128 1.08 5.54 -13.93
CA ARG A 128 1.88 5.19 -15.11
C ARG A 128 3.39 5.21 -14.82
N GLY A 129 3.80 4.47 -13.77
CA GLY A 129 5.19 4.08 -13.57
C GLY A 129 6.21 5.20 -13.44
N GLY A 130 5.81 6.34 -12.91
CA GLY A 130 6.80 7.31 -12.47
C GLY A 130 7.71 6.61 -11.46
N LYS A 131 9.01 6.61 -11.73
CA LYS A 131 10.06 6.05 -10.86
C LYS A 131 10.21 6.91 -9.60
N ALA A 132 9.09 7.17 -8.89
CA ALA A 132 9.14 7.99 -7.70
C ALA A 132 9.91 7.25 -6.61
N SER A 133 11.11 7.73 -6.31
CA SER A 133 11.98 7.17 -5.27
C SER A 133 11.29 7.09 -3.91
N TRP A 134 10.33 7.98 -3.64
CA TRP A 134 9.59 8.03 -2.39
C TRP A 134 8.65 6.83 -2.16
N HIS A 135 8.23 6.09 -3.19
CA HIS A 135 7.46 4.86 -3.01
C HIS A 135 8.26 3.80 -2.24
N GLY A 136 9.58 3.68 -2.54
CA GLY A 136 10.47 2.80 -1.77
C GLY A 136 10.62 3.25 -0.32
N ILE A 137 10.66 4.57 -0.07
CA ILE A 137 10.71 5.15 1.27
C ILE A 137 9.38 4.86 2.01
N GLN A 138 8.25 4.99 1.33
CA GLN A 138 6.93 4.72 1.91
C GLN A 138 6.82 3.27 2.41
N VAL A 139 7.15 2.30 1.57
CA VAL A 139 7.08 0.88 1.95
C VAL A 139 8.13 0.52 3.01
N ALA A 140 9.27 1.22 3.05
CA ALA A 140 10.26 1.04 4.12
C ALA A 140 9.74 1.56 5.47
N PHE A 141 8.99 2.66 5.49
CA PHE A 141 8.30 3.14 6.69
C PHE A 141 7.19 2.18 7.13
N TYR A 142 6.43 1.61 6.20
CA TYR A 142 5.43 0.59 6.54
C TYR A 142 6.07 -0.63 7.22
N ASP A 143 7.23 -1.10 6.73
CA ASP A 143 7.98 -2.16 7.39
C ASP A 143 8.42 -1.79 8.82
N LEU A 144 8.82 -0.53 9.04
CA LEU A 144 9.26 -0.04 10.36
C LEU A 144 8.11 0.11 11.37
N ILE A 145 6.91 0.49 10.93
CA ILE A 145 5.75 0.65 11.83
C ILE A 145 5.07 -0.67 12.17
N HIS A 146 5.28 -1.70 11.38
CA HIS A 146 4.91 -3.09 11.70
C HIS A 146 5.99 -3.74 12.59
N ASP A 147 6.14 -3.28 13.81
CA ASP A 147 7.22 -3.52 14.78
C ASP A 147 7.26 -4.96 15.35
N ASP A 148 6.79 -5.95 14.61
CA ASP A 148 6.71 -7.37 14.97
C ASP A 148 7.93 -8.18 14.50
N LEU A 149 8.77 -7.63 13.64
CA LEU A 149 10.00 -8.26 13.16
C LEU A 149 11.17 -7.27 13.25
N PRO A 150 12.41 -7.77 13.43
CA PRO A 150 13.60 -6.93 13.31
C PRO A 150 13.65 -6.20 11.96
N PRO A 151 14.16 -4.96 11.90
CA PRO A 151 14.26 -4.22 10.66
C PRO A 151 14.97 -5.02 9.55
N ARG A 152 14.50 -4.89 8.30
CA ARG A 152 15.04 -5.53 7.09
C ARG A 152 14.80 -7.04 6.96
N GLN A 153 14.04 -7.68 7.85
CA GLN A 153 13.67 -9.08 7.65
C GLN A 153 12.52 -9.24 6.63
N ARG A 154 11.72 -8.20 6.45
CA ARG A 154 10.64 -8.19 5.46
C ARG A 154 11.14 -7.74 4.09
N ARG A 155 10.80 -8.48 3.04
CA ARG A 155 10.95 -7.98 1.67
C ARG A 155 9.94 -6.86 1.44
N ARG A 156 10.41 -5.72 0.97
CA ARG A 156 9.63 -4.53 0.65
C ARG A 156 9.29 -4.55 -0.82
N ILE A 157 8.01 -4.47 -1.17
CA ILE A 157 7.52 -4.58 -2.54
C ILE A 157 6.71 -3.33 -2.87
N VAL A 158 7.08 -2.64 -3.94
CA VAL A 158 6.22 -1.65 -4.60
C VAL A 158 5.72 -2.30 -5.88
N LEU A 159 4.43 -2.65 -5.89
CA LEU A 159 3.82 -3.38 -6.99
C LEU A 159 3.06 -2.43 -7.92
N TYR A 160 3.56 -2.27 -9.13
CA TYR A 160 2.94 -1.41 -10.15
C TYR A 160 1.96 -2.21 -10.98
N LEU A 161 0.67 -1.90 -10.81
CA LEU A 161 -0.41 -2.50 -11.57
C LEU A 161 -0.50 -1.87 -12.96
N ARG A 162 -0.94 -2.67 -13.94
CA ARG A 162 -1.03 -2.27 -15.34
C ARG A 162 -2.46 -2.24 -15.83
N SER A 163 -2.87 -1.12 -16.45
CA SER A 163 -4.23 -0.93 -16.98
C SER A 163 -4.60 -1.89 -18.11
N ASN A 164 -3.60 -2.44 -18.80
CA ASN A 164 -3.79 -3.36 -19.92
C ASN A 164 -3.91 -4.85 -19.51
N GLY A 165 -4.00 -5.15 -18.22
CA GLY A 165 -4.13 -6.51 -17.72
C GLY A 165 -2.88 -7.39 -17.85
N GLN A 166 -1.74 -6.85 -18.27
CA GLN A 166 -0.47 -7.57 -18.17
C GLN A 166 -0.07 -7.72 -16.70
N MET A 167 0.66 -8.78 -16.37
CA MET A 167 1.12 -9.03 -15.00
C MET A 167 1.81 -7.81 -14.39
N ALA A 168 1.50 -7.50 -13.14
CA ALA A 168 2.08 -6.39 -12.41
C ALA A 168 3.60 -6.51 -12.28
N GLN A 169 4.28 -5.37 -12.17
CA GLN A 169 5.73 -5.32 -11.99
C GLN A 169 6.08 -5.07 -10.53
N ASP A 170 6.78 -6.04 -9.95
CA ASP A 170 7.48 -5.85 -8.68
C ASP A 170 8.75 -5.01 -8.94
N ARG A 171 8.85 -3.85 -8.30
CA ARG A 171 10.11 -3.17 -8.16
C ARG A 171 10.65 -3.47 -6.78
N LYS A 172 11.72 -4.27 -6.73
CA LYS A 172 12.53 -4.39 -5.52
C LYS A 172 12.94 -3.00 -5.09
N SER A 173 12.42 -2.51 -3.98
CA SER A 173 12.97 -1.33 -3.35
C SER A 173 14.35 -1.70 -2.85
N VAL A 174 15.38 -1.33 -3.62
CA VAL A 174 16.76 -1.34 -3.17
C VAL A 174 16.91 -0.14 -2.24
N VAL A 175 16.88 -0.37 -0.96
CA VAL A 175 17.39 0.52 0.07
C VAL A 175 18.26 -0.30 0.99
#